data_566b3535875aefe0bf7f5856fe3d3da2
#
_entry.id   566b3535875aefe0bf7f5856fe3d3da2
#
_cell.length_a   1.000
_cell.length_b   1.000
_cell.length_c   1.000
_cell.angle_alpha   90.00
_cell.angle_beta   90.00
_cell.angle_gamma   90.00
#
_symmetry.space_group_name_H-M   'P 1'
#
loop_
_entity.id
_entity.type
_entity.pdbx_description
1 polymer ?
#
loop_
_entity_poly.entity_id
_entity_poly.type
_entity_poly.pdbx_seq_one_letter_code
_entity_poly.pdbx_strand_id
1 'polypeptide(L)' 'ASLGVNPYDKQQNVEGGAKYLRQMLDTFGGDVTKAVAAYNAGPQAVKDYGGIPPYKETQNYVNKVLDIYR' A
#
# COMPACT_ATOMS: atom_id res chain seq x y z
N ALA A 1 -0.43 -12.08 -15.92
CA ALA A 1 -0.28 -11.30 -14.71
C ALA A 1 0.31 -12.15 -13.60
N SER A 2 1.23 -11.60 -12.84
CA SER A 2 2.00 -12.34 -11.85
C SER A 2 1.16 -12.93 -10.71
N LEU A 3 -0.02 -12.42 -10.47
CA LEU A 3 -0.93 -12.94 -9.45
C LEU A 3 -2.14 -13.64 -10.06
N GLY A 4 -2.06 -14.00 -11.33
CA GLY A 4 -3.20 -14.55 -12.05
C GLY A 4 -4.29 -13.51 -12.33
N VAL A 5 -3.99 -12.25 -12.14
CA VAL A 5 -4.94 -11.15 -12.31
C VAL A 5 -4.90 -10.65 -13.74
N ASN A 6 -6.07 -10.54 -14.35
CA ASN A 6 -6.21 -9.94 -15.66
C ASN A 6 -6.23 -8.41 -15.51
N PRO A 7 -5.25 -7.68 -16.07
CA PRO A 7 -5.19 -6.22 -15.90
C PRO A 7 -6.38 -5.49 -16.49
N TYR A 8 -7.12 -6.14 -17.37
CA TYR A 8 -8.33 -5.54 -17.97
C TYR A 8 -9.60 -5.90 -17.20
N ASP A 9 -9.48 -6.69 -16.13
CA ASP A 9 -10.61 -7.07 -15.29
C ASP A 9 -10.55 -6.24 -14.01
N LYS A 10 -11.42 -5.24 -13.89
CA LYS A 10 -11.43 -4.33 -12.76
C LYS A 10 -11.68 -5.03 -11.44
N GLN A 11 -12.53 -6.04 -11.43
CA GLN A 11 -12.84 -6.77 -10.20
C GLN A 11 -11.64 -7.54 -9.70
N GLN A 12 -10.93 -8.24 -10.58
CA GLN A 12 -9.72 -8.97 -10.19
C GLN A 12 -8.62 -8.02 -9.72
N ASN A 13 -8.50 -6.86 -10.35
CA ASN A 13 -7.53 -5.86 -9.94
C ASN A 13 -7.81 -5.34 -8.52
N VAL A 14 -9.08 -5.12 -8.20
CA VAL A 14 -9.47 -4.68 -6.86
C VAL A 14 -9.13 -5.77 -5.83
N GLU A 15 -9.44 -7.01 -6.14
CA GLU A 15 -9.11 -8.13 -5.25
C GLU A 15 -7.60 -8.27 -5.07
N GLY A 16 -6.82 -8.16 -6.15
CA GLY A 16 -5.37 -8.22 -6.08
C GLY A 16 -4.79 -7.09 -5.25
N GLY A 17 -5.35 -5.88 -5.40
CA GLY A 17 -4.94 -4.73 -4.60
C GLY A 17 -5.25 -4.90 -3.13
N ALA A 18 -6.42 -5.44 -2.80
CA ALA A 18 -6.81 -5.70 -1.42
C ALA A 18 -5.90 -6.75 -0.76
N LYS A 19 -5.53 -7.79 -1.49
CA LYS A 19 -4.60 -8.79 -0.99
C LYS A 19 -3.23 -8.21 -0.72
N TYR A 20 -2.75 -7.35 -1.60
CA TYR A 20 -1.45 -6.73 -1.44
C TYR A 20 -1.43 -5.80 -0.22
N LEU A 21 -2.48 -5.02 -0.04
CA LEU A 21 -2.60 -4.16 1.14
C LEU A 21 -2.62 -4.99 2.42
N ARG A 22 -3.31 -6.12 2.41
CA ARG A 22 -3.32 -7.03 3.56
C ARG A 22 -1.94 -7.56 3.85
N GLN A 23 -1.16 -7.91 2.83
CA GLN A 23 0.21 -8.34 3.01
C GLN A 23 1.06 -7.23 3.65
N MET A 24 0.83 -5.98 3.23
CA MET A 24 1.56 -4.85 3.82
C MET A 24 1.18 -4.66 5.29
N LEU A 25 -0.10 -4.79 5.62
CA LEU A 25 -0.55 -4.72 7.00
C LEU A 25 0.13 -5.80 7.85
N ASP A 26 0.20 -7.03 7.34
CA ASP A 26 0.85 -8.13 8.04
C ASP A 26 2.35 -7.88 8.18
N THR A 27 2.97 -7.36 7.14
CA THR A 27 4.42 -7.06 7.12
C THR A 27 4.80 -6.03 8.18
N PHE A 28 3.93 -5.04 8.41
CA PHE A 28 4.20 -3.94 9.34
C PHE A 28 3.42 -4.06 10.66
N GLY A 29 2.99 -5.27 10.99
CA GLY A 29 2.38 -5.54 12.29
C GLY A 29 1.06 -4.82 12.54
N GLY A 30 0.28 -4.58 11.49
CA GLY A 30 -1.01 -3.92 11.58
C GLY A 30 -0.94 -2.40 11.56
N ASP A 31 0.23 -1.82 11.30
CA ASP A 31 0.39 -0.37 11.20
C ASP A 31 -0.18 0.10 9.85
N VAL A 32 -1.38 0.69 9.90
CA VAL A 32 -2.08 1.13 8.69
C VAL A 32 -1.28 2.21 7.95
N THR A 33 -0.69 3.14 8.67
CA THR A 33 0.10 4.21 8.06
C THR A 33 1.27 3.65 7.26
N LYS A 34 2.02 2.75 7.86
CA LYS A 34 3.16 2.12 7.16
C LYS A 34 2.69 1.24 6.00
N ALA A 35 1.60 0.51 6.19
CA ALA A 35 1.04 -0.35 5.15
C ALA A 35 0.61 0.46 3.93
N VAL A 36 -0.06 1.59 4.15
CA VAL A 36 -0.49 2.48 3.06
C VAL A 36 0.72 3.09 2.36
N ALA A 37 1.71 3.53 3.10
CA ALA A 37 2.95 4.05 2.52
C ALA A 37 3.66 2.99 1.69
N ALA A 38 3.73 1.76 2.20
CA ALA A 38 4.34 0.65 1.49
C ALA A 38 3.57 0.28 0.22
N TYR A 39 2.25 0.40 0.26
CA TYR A 39 1.42 0.16 -0.92
C TYR A 39 1.78 1.12 -2.06
N ASN A 40 2.09 2.37 -1.73
CA ASN A 40 2.44 3.39 -2.72
C ASN A 40 3.93 3.36 -3.10
N ALA A 41 4.81 3.35 -2.10
CA ALA A 41 6.25 3.51 -2.32
C ALA A 41 7.02 2.18 -2.36
N GLY A 42 6.39 1.09 -1.94
CA GLY A 42 7.04 -0.21 -1.81
C GLY A 42 7.48 -0.48 -0.37
N PRO A 43 7.42 -1.76 0.05
CA PRO A 43 7.76 -2.11 1.43
C PRO A 43 9.22 -1.84 1.79
N GLN A 44 10.13 -1.95 0.81
CA GLN A 44 11.54 -1.71 1.07
C GLN A 44 11.79 -0.26 1.45
N ALA A 45 11.15 0.69 0.75
CA ALA A 45 11.29 2.11 1.06
C ALA A 45 10.83 2.41 2.48
N VAL A 46 9.70 1.83 2.89
CA VAL A 46 9.18 2.03 4.24
C VAL A 46 10.13 1.43 5.28
N LYS A 47 10.70 0.27 5.02
CA LYS A 47 11.67 -0.35 5.93
C LYS A 47 12.95 0.50 6.03
N ASP A 48 13.43 1.00 4.89
CA ASP A 48 14.66 1.81 4.85
C ASP A 48 14.54 3.09 5.65
N TYR A 49 13.37 3.72 5.62
CA TYR A 49 13.13 4.98 6.33
C TYR A 49 12.49 4.78 7.71
N GLY A 50 12.14 3.55 8.06
CA GLY A 50 11.48 3.28 9.33
C GLY A 50 10.09 3.87 9.46
N GLY A 51 9.43 4.13 8.34
CA GLY A 51 8.11 4.74 8.29
C GLY A 51 7.82 5.31 6.92
N ILE A 52 7.03 6.39 6.87
CA ILE A 52 6.70 7.02 5.60
C ILE A 52 7.97 7.61 4.97
N PRO A 53 8.34 7.18 3.75
CA PRO A 53 9.51 7.77 3.08
C PRO A 53 9.28 9.25 2.79
N PRO A 54 10.35 10.06 2.66
CA PRO A 54 10.22 11.50 2.42
C PRO A 54 9.88 11.82 0.96
N TYR A 55 9.08 11.00 0.33
CA TYR A 55 8.59 11.24 -1.03
C TYR A 55 7.28 12.02 -0.94
N LYS A 56 7.25 13.17 -1.58
CA LYS A 56 6.07 14.03 -1.55
C LYS A 56 4.82 13.29 -2.02
N GLU A 57 4.94 12.53 -3.09
CA GLU A 57 3.83 11.73 -3.62
C GLU A 57 3.31 10.73 -2.59
N THR A 58 4.21 10.01 -1.92
CA THR A 58 3.84 9.02 -0.91
C THR A 58 3.19 9.69 0.29
N GLN A 59 3.74 10.80 0.75
CA GLN A 59 3.17 11.56 1.87
C GLN A 59 1.76 12.03 1.56
N ASN A 60 1.55 12.57 0.37
CA ASN A 60 0.23 13.02 -0.06
C ASN A 60 -0.74 11.85 -0.18
N TYR A 61 -0.27 10.73 -0.71
CA TYR A 61 -1.07 9.52 -0.86
C TYR A 61 -1.52 9.00 0.50
N VAL A 62 -0.60 8.89 1.45
CA VAL A 62 -0.91 8.42 2.80
C VAL A 62 -1.94 9.32 3.48
N ASN A 63 -1.72 10.63 3.41
CA ASN A 63 -2.65 11.60 4.01
C ASN A 63 -4.05 11.47 3.40
N LYS A 64 -4.12 11.32 2.09
CA LYS A 64 -5.40 11.18 1.39
C LYS A 64 -6.13 9.90 1.80
N VAL A 65 -5.41 8.79 1.83
CA VAL A 65 -6.01 7.50 2.18
C VAL A 65 -6.46 7.48 3.64
N LEU A 66 -5.64 7.97 4.55
CA LEU A 66 -6.00 8.02 5.96
C LEU A 66 -7.19 8.93 6.22
N ASP A 67 -7.30 10.01 5.45
CA ASP A 67 -8.44 10.91 5.55
C ASP A 67 -9.75 10.22 5.16
N ILE A 68 -9.70 9.39 4.12
CA ILE A 68 -10.85 8.59 3.70
C ILE A 68 -11.14 7.48 4.72
N TYR A 69 -10.10 6.86 5.26
CA TYR A 69 -10.20 5.73 6.17
C TYR A 69 -10.81 6.11 7.51
N ARG A 70 -10.58 7.32 7.94
CA ARG A 70 -11.19 7.78 9.19
C ARG A 70 -12.70 7.68 9.11
#